data_4ae53a397698000c64fda6c340dd18d8
#
_entry.id   4ae53a397698000c64fda6c340dd18d8
#
_cell.length_a   1.000
_cell.length_b   1.000
_cell.length_c   1.000
_cell.angle_alpha   90.00
_cell.angle_beta   90.00
_cell.angle_gamma   90.00
#
_symmetry.space_group_name_H-M   'P 1'
#
loop_
_entity.id
_entity.type
_entity.pdbx_description
1 polymer ?
#
loop_
_entity_poly.entity_id
_entity_poly.type
_entity_poly.pdbx_seq_one_letter_code
_entity_poly.pdbx_strand_id
1 'polypeptide(L)'
;MKLTFIQIATAKLINDYEVVSEYDAKRLVVAKELLERDAKRHLVGLNTDSGLYGKVFELLMRKPNSKVTWVQGQNKSDYITNINGTTTHCEVKTNFGRVGDFYKSNNSRSKYVIYAMCCEKIGKHERKDGTKDVKRWLIEPIIMRMDSFIEILESTKATKYIEHKNSIKSDRELAIKQWYNPFYEALKAYDATPYNRLGNYKASDIK
;
A
#
# COMPACT_ATOMS: atom_id res chain seq x y z
N MET A 1 -10.94 -12.57 20.96
CA MET A 1 -9.72 -11.75 20.70
C MET A 1 -10.06 -10.66 19.71
N LYS A 2 -9.73 -9.40 19.99
CA LYS A 2 -10.02 -8.29 19.08
C LYS A 2 -8.81 -8.10 18.16
N LEU A 3 -8.94 -8.45 16.88
CA LEU A 3 -7.91 -8.23 15.89
C LEU A 3 -7.67 -6.74 15.64
N THR A 4 -6.45 -6.36 15.32
CA THR A 4 -6.14 -5.00 14.89
C THR A 4 -6.68 -4.78 13.48
N PHE A 5 -6.84 -3.51 13.07
CA PHE A 5 -7.26 -3.18 11.72
C PHE A 5 -6.33 -3.79 10.65
N ILE A 6 -5.02 -3.76 10.88
CA ILE A 6 -4.04 -4.34 9.94
C ILE A 6 -4.21 -5.86 9.81
N GLN A 7 -4.47 -6.55 10.91
CA GLN A 7 -4.76 -8.00 10.87
C GLN A 7 -6.06 -8.31 10.13
N ILE A 8 -7.11 -7.51 10.34
CA ILE A 8 -8.39 -7.67 9.63
C ILE A 8 -8.20 -7.42 8.12
N ALA A 9 -7.49 -6.36 7.75
CA ALA A 9 -7.19 -6.03 6.37
C ALA A 9 -6.36 -7.13 5.69
N THR A 10 -5.36 -7.67 6.40
CA THR A 10 -4.53 -8.76 5.92
C THR A 10 -5.34 -10.05 5.76
N ALA A 11 -6.22 -10.37 6.71
CA ALA A 11 -7.11 -11.53 6.61
C ALA A 11 -8.05 -11.42 5.40
N LYS A 12 -8.62 -10.23 5.15
CA LYS A 12 -9.43 -10.00 3.95
C LYS A 12 -8.64 -10.25 2.68
N LEU A 13 -7.43 -9.69 2.57
CA LEU A 13 -6.55 -9.90 1.41
C LEU A 13 -6.26 -11.39 1.17
N ILE A 14 -6.00 -12.15 2.23
CA ILE A 14 -5.76 -13.59 2.16
C ILE A 14 -7.02 -14.35 1.72
N ASN A 15 -8.18 -13.99 2.24
CA ASN A 15 -9.44 -14.66 1.92
C ASN A 15 -9.92 -14.37 0.49
N ASP A 16 -9.67 -13.17 0.00
CA ASP A 16 -10.05 -12.75 -1.36
C ASP A 16 -9.02 -13.21 -2.42
N TYR A 17 -7.93 -13.87 -1.99
CA TYR A 17 -6.88 -14.29 -2.90
C TYR A 17 -7.24 -15.55 -3.67
N GLU A 18 -7.28 -15.44 -4.99
CA GLU A 18 -7.53 -16.56 -5.89
C GLU A 18 -6.25 -17.35 -6.15
N VAL A 19 -6.32 -18.67 -5.91
CA VAL A 19 -5.24 -19.61 -6.17
C VAL A 19 -5.43 -20.22 -7.55
N VAL A 20 -4.56 -19.85 -8.49
CA VAL A 20 -4.60 -20.37 -9.87
C VAL A 20 -3.42 -21.27 -10.22
N SER A 21 -2.49 -21.48 -9.28
CA SER A 21 -1.30 -22.30 -9.47
C SER A 21 -0.78 -22.86 -8.13
N GLU A 22 0.06 -23.89 -8.21
CA GLU A 22 0.78 -24.42 -7.03
C GLU A 22 1.68 -23.34 -6.38
N TYR A 23 2.23 -22.47 -7.17
CA TYR A 23 3.03 -21.34 -6.70
C TYR A 23 2.19 -20.38 -5.83
N ASP A 24 0.95 -20.11 -6.22
CA ASP A 24 0.02 -19.30 -5.43
C ASP A 24 -0.36 -19.99 -4.14
N ALA A 25 -0.61 -21.30 -4.18
CA ALA A 25 -0.92 -22.09 -2.99
C ALA A 25 0.20 -22.01 -1.95
N LYS A 26 1.45 -22.17 -2.37
CA LYS A 26 2.62 -22.02 -1.49
C LYS A 26 2.72 -20.62 -0.86
N ARG A 27 2.45 -19.57 -1.63
CA ARG A 27 2.45 -18.19 -1.12
C ARG A 27 1.32 -17.93 -0.15
N LEU A 28 0.15 -18.46 -0.43
CA LEU A 28 -0.99 -18.33 0.48
C LEU A 28 -0.71 -18.97 1.84
N VAL A 29 -0.02 -20.10 1.88
CA VAL A 29 0.43 -20.73 3.14
C VAL A 29 1.34 -19.76 3.90
N VAL A 30 2.37 -19.22 3.26
CA VAL A 30 3.30 -18.27 3.90
C VAL A 30 2.55 -17.01 4.39
N ALA A 31 1.60 -16.51 3.61
CA ALA A 31 0.78 -15.35 4.01
C ALA A 31 -0.03 -15.62 5.28
N LYS A 32 -0.64 -16.81 5.39
CA LYS A 32 -1.38 -17.23 6.58
C LYS A 32 -0.46 -17.35 7.80
N GLU A 33 0.71 -17.95 7.64
CA GLU A 33 1.70 -18.06 8.72
C GLU A 33 2.18 -16.68 9.22
N LEU A 34 2.36 -15.71 8.32
CA LEU A 34 2.71 -14.34 8.71
C LEU A 34 1.62 -13.70 9.57
N LEU A 35 0.36 -13.86 9.17
CA LEU A 35 -0.78 -13.32 9.93
C LEU A 35 -0.91 -14.00 11.29
N GLU A 36 -0.81 -15.32 11.35
CA GLU A 36 -0.89 -16.09 12.60
C GLU A 36 0.22 -15.70 13.58
N ARG A 37 1.45 -15.56 13.07
CA ARG A 37 2.59 -15.14 13.89
C ARG A 37 2.37 -13.75 14.49
N ASP A 38 1.84 -12.81 13.71
CA ASP A 38 1.55 -11.47 14.20
C ASP A 38 0.39 -11.49 15.21
N ALA A 39 -0.64 -12.29 15.00
CA ALA A 39 -1.74 -12.48 15.93
C ALA A 39 -1.26 -13.07 17.28
N LYS A 40 -0.37 -14.06 17.24
CA LYS A 40 0.25 -14.63 18.45
C LYS A 40 1.07 -13.59 19.22
N ARG A 41 1.85 -12.74 18.53
CA ARG A 41 2.57 -11.62 19.16
C ARG A 41 1.64 -10.66 19.87
N HIS A 42 0.52 -10.33 19.24
CA HIS A 42 -0.50 -9.44 19.83
C HIS A 42 -1.13 -10.03 21.10
N LEU A 43 -1.35 -11.35 21.13
CA LEU A 43 -1.88 -12.06 22.30
C LEU A 43 -0.99 -11.93 23.55
N VAL A 44 0.32 -11.89 23.38
CA VAL A 44 1.27 -11.73 24.48
C VAL A 44 1.66 -10.27 24.74
N GLY A 45 0.86 -9.32 24.26
CA GLY A 45 1.03 -7.89 24.52
C GLY A 45 2.14 -7.20 23.71
N LEU A 46 2.71 -7.88 22.72
CA LEU A 46 3.69 -7.28 21.82
C LEU A 46 3.00 -6.46 20.70
N ASN A 47 3.68 -5.42 20.25
CA ASN A 47 3.18 -4.60 19.16
C ASN A 47 2.99 -5.42 17.87
N THR A 48 1.88 -5.15 17.17
CA THR A 48 1.62 -5.71 15.84
C THR A 48 2.56 -5.11 14.80
N ASP A 49 2.87 -5.88 13.75
CA ASP A 49 3.67 -5.41 12.63
C ASP A 49 2.85 -4.43 11.77
N SER A 50 3.17 -3.15 11.83
CA SER A 50 2.51 -2.13 11.01
C SER A 50 2.72 -2.32 9.51
N GLY A 51 3.73 -3.07 9.11
CA GLY A 51 4.04 -3.43 7.73
C GLY A 51 3.43 -4.75 7.26
N LEU A 52 2.69 -5.48 8.12
CA LEU A 52 2.15 -6.81 7.81
C LEU A 52 1.34 -6.83 6.51
N TYR A 53 0.41 -5.89 6.36
CA TYR A 53 -0.44 -5.80 5.17
C TYR A 53 0.40 -5.63 3.89
N GLY A 54 1.37 -4.72 3.90
CA GLY A 54 2.26 -4.48 2.76
C GLY A 54 3.08 -5.72 2.39
N LYS A 55 3.66 -6.39 3.38
CA LYS A 55 4.43 -7.63 3.17
C LYS A 55 3.59 -8.74 2.55
N VAL A 56 2.38 -8.93 3.05
CA VAL A 56 1.46 -9.95 2.52
C VAL A 56 0.96 -9.55 1.15
N PHE A 57 0.65 -8.27 0.92
CA PHE A 57 0.26 -7.76 -0.39
C PHE A 57 1.35 -8.03 -1.43
N GLU A 58 2.58 -7.63 -1.16
CA GLU A 58 3.72 -7.86 -2.07
C GLU A 58 3.94 -9.36 -2.33
N LEU A 59 3.81 -10.19 -1.30
CA LEU A 59 3.95 -11.64 -1.42
C LEU A 59 2.89 -12.24 -2.34
N LEU A 60 1.62 -11.89 -2.16
CA LEU A 60 0.50 -12.47 -2.90
C LEU A 60 0.39 -11.91 -4.32
N MET A 61 0.73 -10.64 -4.53
CA MET A 61 0.58 -9.98 -5.84
C MET A 61 1.70 -10.26 -6.83
N ARG A 62 2.75 -11.01 -6.44
CA ARG A 62 3.83 -11.40 -7.36
C ARG A 62 3.35 -12.40 -8.40
N LYS A 63 3.76 -12.18 -9.68
CA LYS A 63 3.50 -13.15 -10.74
C LYS A 63 4.36 -14.40 -10.57
N PRO A 64 3.84 -15.60 -10.92
CA PRO A 64 4.66 -16.77 -11.13
C PRO A 64 5.74 -16.45 -12.19
N ASN A 65 6.93 -16.98 -12.02
CA ASN A 65 8.06 -16.79 -12.96
C ASN A 65 8.60 -15.35 -13.09
N SER A 66 8.15 -14.40 -12.28
CA SER A 66 8.89 -13.16 -12.18
C SER A 66 10.27 -13.49 -11.61
N LYS A 67 11.34 -13.31 -12.40
CA LYS A 67 12.74 -13.42 -11.95
C LYS A 67 13.11 -12.34 -10.92
N VAL A 68 12.13 -11.78 -10.25
CA VAL A 68 12.35 -10.84 -9.16
C VAL A 68 12.77 -11.63 -7.96
N THR A 69 14.05 -11.86 -7.90
CA THR A 69 14.68 -12.07 -6.62
C THR A 69 14.36 -10.82 -5.79
N TRP A 70 13.65 -10.98 -4.70
CA TRP A 70 13.53 -9.95 -3.68
C TRP A 70 14.96 -9.55 -3.30
N VAL A 71 15.38 -8.39 -3.76
CA VAL A 71 16.68 -7.86 -3.39
C VAL A 71 16.42 -6.79 -2.35
N GLN A 72 16.65 -7.14 -1.10
CA GLN A 72 16.84 -6.15 -0.05
C GLN A 72 17.95 -5.20 -0.49
N GLY A 73 17.60 -3.98 -0.82
CA GLY A 73 18.57 -2.97 -1.20
C GLY A 73 17.88 -1.67 -1.56
N GLN A 74 18.46 -0.57 -1.12
CA GLN A 74 18.08 0.76 -1.56
C GLN A 74 18.18 0.82 -3.10
N ASN A 75 17.19 1.40 -3.76
CA ASN A 75 17.12 1.64 -5.21
C ASN A 75 16.67 0.46 -6.11
N LYS A 76 15.86 -0.47 -5.62
CA LYS A 76 15.28 -1.53 -6.46
C LYS A 76 13.76 -1.45 -6.44
N SER A 77 13.13 -1.73 -7.60
CA SER A 77 11.68 -1.81 -7.71
C SER A 77 11.13 -2.98 -6.90
N ASP A 78 9.99 -2.77 -6.26
CA ASP A 78 9.34 -3.78 -5.42
C ASP A 78 8.71 -4.90 -6.23
N TYR A 79 8.28 -4.60 -7.46
CA TYR A 79 7.47 -5.51 -8.25
C TYR A 79 7.76 -5.43 -9.75
N ILE A 80 7.63 -6.56 -10.42
CA ILE A 80 7.70 -6.62 -11.88
C ILE A 80 6.39 -7.17 -12.42
N THR A 81 5.81 -6.46 -13.37
CA THR A 81 4.62 -6.89 -14.12
C THR A 81 4.88 -6.87 -15.62
N ASN A 82 3.97 -7.43 -16.38
CA ASN A 82 4.02 -7.41 -17.83
C ASN A 82 3.11 -6.31 -18.37
N ILE A 83 3.68 -5.40 -19.13
CA ILE A 83 2.95 -4.35 -19.84
C ILE A 83 3.37 -4.42 -21.31
N ASN A 84 2.43 -4.64 -22.22
CA ASN A 84 2.68 -4.87 -23.63
C ASN A 84 3.66 -6.02 -23.95
N GLY A 85 3.61 -7.12 -23.19
CA GLY A 85 4.57 -8.21 -23.34
C GLY A 85 5.97 -7.92 -22.77
N THR A 86 6.21 -6.71 -22.29
CA THR A 86 7.50 -6.29 -21.74
C THR A 86 7.49 -6.33 -20.21
N THR A 87 8.53 -6.91 -19.65
CA THR A 87 8.77 -6.90 -18.21
C THR A 87 9.03 -5.47 -17.73
N THR A 88 8.18 -4.97 -16.86
CA THR A 88 8.21 -3.57 -16.40
C THR A 88 8.32 -3.51 -14.89
N HIS A 89 9.17 -2.61 -14.43
CA HIS A 89 9.37 -2.36 -13.01
C HIS A 89 8.27 -1.46 -12.43
N CYS A 90 7.71 -1.89 -11.31
CA CYS A 90 6.69 -1.17 -10.56
C CYS A 90 7.13 -0.99 -9.11
N GLU A 91 6.75 0.12 -8.54
CA GLU A 91 6.84 0.36 -7.10
C GLU A 91 5.51 0.01 -6.45
N VAL A 92 5.52 -0.55 -5.25
CA VAL A 92 4.32 -0.89 -4.47
C VAL A 92 4.24 0.00 -3.25
N LYS A 93 3.10 0.67 -3.07
CA LYS A 93 2.83 1.50 -1.89
C LYS A 93 1.52 1.08 -1.23
N THR A 94 1.63 0.70 0.03
CA THR A 94 0.50 0.25 0.85
C THR A 94 0.28 1.13 2.09
N ASN A 95 1.07 2.20 2.23
CA ASN A 95 0.98 3.12 3.36
C ASN A 95 1.33 4.54 2.92
N PHE A 96 0.44 5.49 3.22
CA PHE A 96 0.62 6.89 2.88
C PHE A 96 1.92 7.49 3.43
N GLY A 97 2.30 7.17 4.66
CA GLY A 97 3.51 7.70 5.28
C GLY A 97 4.81 7.36 4.54
N ARG A 98 4.81 6.34 3.66
CA ARG A 98 5.95 5.94 2.84
C ARG A 98 5.91 6.47 1.41
N VAL A 99 4.75 6.98 0.99
CA VAL A 99 4.59 7.54 -0.36
C VAL A 99 5.62 8.62 -0.63
N GLY A 100 5.94 9.39 0.35
CA GLY A 100 6.88 10.44 0.14
C GLY A 100 8.34 10.14 0.39
N ASP A 101 8.65 9.10 1.14
CA ASP A 101 10.01 8.58 1.14
C ASP A 101 10.38 8.16 -0.29
N PHE A 102 9.39 7.68 -1.04
CA PHE A 102 9.49 7.36 -2.46
C PHE A 102 9.77 8.56 -3.36
N TYR A 103 9.02 9.65 -3.19
CA TYR A 103 9.23 10.90 -3.92
C TYR A 103 10.64 11.44 -3.70
N LYS A 104 11.14 11.39 -2.46
CA LYS A 104 12.50 11.86 -2.12
C LYS A 104 13.60 10.96 -2.67
N SER A 105 13.39 9.67 -2.75
CA SER A 105 14.39 8.70 -3.22
C SER A 105 14.58 8.73 -4.74
N ASN A 106 13.73 9.47 -5.46
CA ASN A 106 13.78 9.63 -6.92
C ASN A 106 14.02 8.28 -7.62
N ASN A 107 13.17 7.31 -7.33
CA ASN A 107 13.33 5.94 -7.83
C ASN A 107 12.97 5.88 -9.32
N SER A 108 13.86 6.48 -10.12
CA SER A 108 13.75 6.70 -11.56
C SER A 108 13.59 5.41 -12.39
N ARG A 109 13.66 4.23 -11.76
CA ARG A 109 13.58 2.94 -12.46
C ARG A 109 12.16 2.41 -12.61
N SER A 110 11.24 2.77 -11.72
CA SER A 110 9.86 2.30 -11.78
C SER A 110 9.03 3.28 -12.58
N LYS A 111 8.49 2.82 -13.71
CA LYS A 111 7.60 3.61 -14.58
C LYS A 111 6.16 3.64 -14.07
N TYR A 112 5.80 2.71 -13.21
CA TYR A 112 4.46 2.54 -12.70
C TYR A 112 4.49 2.33 -11.20
N VAL A 113 3.40 2.71 -10.54
CA VAL A 113 3.15 2.46 -9.13
C VAL A 113 1.90 1.59 -8.99
N ILE A 114 2.00 0.57 -8.14
CA ILE A 114 0.85 -0.19 -7.67
C ILE A 114 0.52 0.33 -6.28
N TYR A 115 -0.67 0.86 -6.13
CA TYR A 115 -1.11 1.48 -4.90
C TYR A 115 -2.29 0.72 -4.30
N ALA A 116 -2.08 0.22 -3.10
CA ALA A 116 -3.10 -0.49 -2.33
C ALA A 116 -3.02 -0.02 -0.89
N MET A 117 -3.84 0.94 -0.54
CA MET A 117 -3.70 1.64 0.72
C MET A 117 -4.90 1.46 1.63
N CYS A 118 -4.58 1.47 2.90
CA CYS A 118 -5.52 1.67 3.97
C CYS A 118 -5.77 3.18 4.16
N CYS A 119 -6.94 3.64 3.77
CA CYS A 119 -7.33 5.04 3.97
C CYS A 119 -7.68 5.33 5.42
N GLU A 120 -7.40 6.56 5.85
CA GLU A 120 -7.76 7.05 7.19
C GLU A 120 -8.62 8.31 7.06
N LYS A 121 -9.63 8.42 7.91
CA LYS A 121 -10.48 9.60 8.03
C LYS A 121 -10.74 9.90 9.49
N ILE A 122 -10.75 11.17 9.85
CA ILE A 122 -11.11 11.60 11.19
C ILE A 122 -12.56 11.20 11.48
N GLY A 123 -12.74 10.45 12.57
CA GLY A 123 -14.06 10.07 13.07
C GLY A 123 -14.75 11.23 13.78
N LYS A 124 -16.03 11.05 14.06
CA LYS A 124 -16.83 12.04 14.82
C LYS A 124 -16.66 11.88 16.33
N HIS A 125 -16.28 10.69 16.78
CA HIS A 125 -16.17 10.37 18.20
C HIS A 125 -14.85 10.89 18.77
N GLU A 126 -14.94 11.67 19.85
CA GLU A 126 -13.80 12.19 20.58
C GLU A 126 -13.47 11.24 21.74
N ARG A 127 -12.21 10.93 21.92
CA ARG A 127 -11.70 10.11 23.02
C ARG A 127 -11.53 10.94 24.29
N LYS A 128 -11.34 10.25 25.42
CA LYS A 128 -11.14 10.89 26.74
C LYS A 128 -9.91 11.82 26.78
N ASP A 129 -8.94 11.61 25.91
CA ASP A 129 -7.72 12.42 25.77
C ASP A 129 -7.87 13.61 24.80
N GLY A 130 -9.10 13.89 24.33
CA GLY A 130 -9.39 14.96 23.36
C GLY A 130 -9.05 14.60 21.92
N THR A 131 -8.47 13.44 21.66
CA THR A 131 -8.20 13.01 20.28
C THR A 131 -9.42 12.39 19.64
N LYS A 132 -9.58 12.56 18.33
CA LYS A 132 -10.67 11.94 17.58
C LYS A 132 -10.31 10.56 17.06
N ASP A 133 -11.29 9.67 17.03
CA ASP A 133 -11.11 8.37 16.43
C ASP A 133 -10.73 8.48 14.95
N VAL A 134 -9.87 7.59 14.52
CA VAL A 134 -9.50 7.43 13.11
C VAL A 134 -10.25 6.23 12.53
N LYS A 135 -11.08 6.47 11.53
CA LYS A 135 -11.70 5.42 10.74
C LYS A 135 -10.77 5.02 9.62
N ARG A 136 -10.68 3.73 9.36
CA ARG A 136 -9.82 3.15 8.32
C ARG A 136 -10.62 2.24 7.43
N TRP A 137 -10.27 2.23 6.15
CA TRP A 137 -10.81 1.31 5.17
C TRP A 137 -9.78 1.03 4.07
N LEU A 138 -9.92 -0.11 3.43
CA LEU A 138 -9.10 -0.46 2.27
C LEU A 138 -9.69 0.16 1.00
N ILE A 139 -8.81 0.50 0.08
CA ILE A 139 -9.17 0.78 -1.31
C ILE A 139 -8.80 -0.42 -2.19
N GLU A 140 -9.50 -0.57 -3.29
CA GLU A 140 -9.12 -1.53 -4.32
C GLU A 140 -7.73 -1.19 -4.86
N PRO A 141 -6.86 -2.19 -5.06
CA PRO A 141 -5.54 -1.96 -5.63
C PRO A 141 -5.65 -1.36 -7.04
N ILE A 142 -4.83 -0.35 -7.30
CA ILE A 142 -4.75 0.30 -8.61
C ILE A 142 -3.32 0.24 -9.14
N ILE A 143 -3.18 0.30 -10.46
CA ILE A 143 -1.91 0.55 -11.13
C ILE A 143 -2.04 1.85 -11.91
N MET A 144 -1.02 2.70 -11.83
CA MET A 144 -0.99 3.96 -12.55
C MET A 144 0.44 4.34 -12.96
N ARG A 145 0.55 5.28 -13.87
CA ARG A 145 1.84 5.83 -14.27
C ARG A 145 2.48 6.56 -13.09
N MET A 146 3.78 6.44 -13.00
CA MET A 146 4.56 7.13 -11.96
C MET A 146 4.42 8.65 -12.05
N ASP A 147 4.44 9.17 -13.28
CA ASP A 147 4.32 10.62 -13.54
C ASP A 147 2.99 11.17 -13.02
N SER A 148 1.89 10.48 -13.34
CA SER A 148 0.53 10.85 -12.88
C SER A 148 0.43 10.77 -11.35
N PHE A 149 1.04 9.77 -10.74
CA PHE A 149 1.05 9.64 -9.28
C PHE A 149 1.82 10.78 -8.60
N ILE A 150 2.96 11.17 -9.16
CA ILE A 150 3.75 12.29 -8.67
C ILE A 150 2.96 13.60 -8.83
N GLU A 151 2.29 13.81 -9.96
CA GLU A 151 1.45 14.99 -10.20
C GLU A 151 0.34 15.12 -9.16
N ILE A 152 -0.33 14.01 -8.81
CA ILE A 152 -1.33 14.00 -7.73
C ILE A 152 -0.70 14.34 -6.38
N LEU A 153 0.48 13.81 -6.07
CA LEU A 153 1.18 14.13 -4.83
C LEU A 153 1.52 15.62 -4.72
N GLU A 154 1.97 16.22 -5.81
CA GLU A 154 2.37 17.63 -5.87
C GLU A 154 1.17 18.57 -5.81
N SER A 155 0.15 18.31 -6.62
CA SER A 155 -1.07 19.13 -6.68
C SER A 155 -1.81 19.18 -5.35
N THR A 156 -1.81 18.06 -4.60
CA THR A 156 -2.43 17.98 -3.28
C THR A 156 -1.51 18.42 -2.15
N LYS A 157 -0.28 18.82 -2.45
CA LYS A 157 0.77 19.14 -1.46
C LYS A 157 1.06 17.99 -0.49
N ALA A 158 0.73 16.77 -0.87
CA ALA A 158 0.95 15.58 -0.05
C ALA A 158 2.44 15.34 0.26
N THR A 159 3.34 15.85 -0.59
CA THR A 159 4.78 15.85 -0.39
C THR A 159 5.18 16.60 0.89
N LYS A 160 4.43 17.63 1.29
CA LYS A 160 4.71 18.39 2.52
C LYS A 160 4.50 17.57 3.80
N TYR A 161 3.60 16.59 3.76
CA TYR A 161 3.42 15.66 4.88
C TYR A 161 4.73 14.97 5.28
N ILE A 162 5.58 14.73 4.32
CA ILE A 162 6.83 14.00 4.49
C ILE A 162 7.92 14.92 5.04
N GLU A 163 7.97 16.14 4.54
CA GLU A 163 8.92 17.15 4.99
C GLU A 163 8.69 17.48 6.47
N HIS A 164 7.43 17.48 6.88
CA HIS A 164 7.00 17.82 8.23
C HIS A 164 6.68 16.61 9.13
N LYS A 165 6.92 15.38 8.67
CA LYS A 165 6.58 14.13 9.39
C LYS A 165 7.07 14.13 10.85
N ASN A 166 8.19 14.75 11.15
CA ASN A 166 8.74 14.81 12.51
C ASN A 166 8.12 15.92 13.36
N SER A 167 7.71 17.04 12.76
CA SER A 167 7.07 18.16 13.44
C SER A 167 5.57 17.95 13.66
N ILE A 168 4.93 17.11 12.83
CA ILE A 168 3.47 16.86 12.83
C ILE A 168 3.09 15.65 13.67
N LYS A 169 4.03 14.96 14.29
CA LYS A 169 3.70 13.86 15.21
C LYS A 169 2.72 14.24 16.31
N SER A 170 2.66 15.51 16.66
CA SER A 170 1.75 16.07 17.66
C SER A 170 0.36 16.40 17.12
N ASP A 171 0.17 16.52 15.80
CA ASP A 171 -1.11 16.89 15.20
C ASP A 171 -1.48 16.02 13.99
N ARG A 172 -1.79 14.76 14.30
CA ARG A 172 -2.23 13.78 13.30
C ARG A 172 -3.53 14.20 12.60
N GLU A 173 -4.42 14.88 13.31
CA GLU A 173 -5.69 15.33 12.76
C GLU A 173 -5.48 16.37 11.67
N LEU A 174 -4.61 17.34 11.93
CA LEU A 174 -4.24 18.36 10.96
C LEU A 174 -3.59 17.75 9.72
N ALA A 175 -2.66 16.81 9.92
CA ALA A 175 -1.99 16.09 8.83
C ALA A 175 -2.97 15.33 7.92
N ILE A 176 -3.97 14.65 8.52
CA ILE A 176 -5.00 13.94 7.76
C ILE A 176 -5.85 14.92 6.96
N LYS A 177 -6.27 16.04 7.55
CA LYS A 177 -7.13 17.01 6.87
C LYS A 177 -6.40 17.76 5.75
N GLN A 178 -5.15 18.17 5.98
CA GLN A 178 -4.43 19.03 5.05
C GLN A 178 -3.81 18.30 3.87
N TRP A 179 -3.38 17.05 4.05
CA TRP A 179 -2.62 16.35 3.02
C TRP A 179 -3.20 14.99 2.64
N TYR A 180 -3.62 14.20 3.61
CA TYR A 180 -4.09 12.86 3.37
C TYR A 180 -5.45 12.82 2.66
N ASN A 181 -6.44 13.55 3.17
CA ASN A 181 -7.76 13.58 2.56
C ASN A 181 -7.74 14.21 1.15
N PRO A 182 -7.08 15.36 0.92
CA PRO A 182 -6.96 15.91 -0.43
C PRO A 182 -6.29 14.95 -1.41
N PHE A 183 -5.23 14.27 -1.01
CA PHE A 183 -4.57 13.26 -1.83
C PHE A 183 -5.51 12.10 -2.18
N TYR A 184 -6.22 11.59 -1.18
CA TYR A 184 -7.16 10.49 -1.38
C TYR A 184 -8.32 10.87 -2.32
N GLU A 185 -8.91 12.03 -2.15
CA GLU A 185 -10.00 12.50 -3.03
C GLU A 185 -9.49 12.73 -4.46
N ALA A 186 -8.30 13.26 -4.64
CA ALA A 186 -7.68 13.41 -5.95
C ALA A 186 -7.38 12.05 -6.60
N LEU A 187 -6.85 11.10 -5.83
CA LEU A 187 -6.59 9.74 -6.33
C LEU A 187 -7.88 9.02 -6.73
N LYS A 188 -8.94 9.18 -5.95
CA LYS A 188 -10.26 8.61 -6.23
C LYS A 188 -10.90 9.22 -7.49
N ALA A 189 -10.72 10.53 -7.69
CA ALA A 189 -11.23 11.24 -8.88
C ALA A 189 -10.42 10.93 -10.14
N TYR A 190 -9.22 10.40 -10.01
CA TYR A 190 -8.32 10.13 -11.13
C TYR A 190 -8.77 8.99 -12.05
N ASP A 191 -9.68 8.13 -11.62
CA ASP A 191 -10.15 6.95 -12.37
C ASP A 191 -8.99 6.05 -12.82
N ALA A 192 -8.12 5.72 -11.86
CA ALA A 192 -6.94 4.88 -12.11
C ALA A 192 -7.33 3.45 -12.50
N THR A 193 -6.45 2.80 -13.25
CA THR A 193 -6.65 1.42 -13.70
C THR A 193 -6.68 0.44 -12.53
N PRO A 194 -7.72 -0.39 -12.35
CA PRO A 194 -7.71 -1.44 -11.33
C PRO A 194 -6.53 -2.40 -11.51
N TYR A 195 -5.85 -2.73 -10.44
CA TYR A 195 -4.75 -3.68 -10.49
C TYR A 195 -5.27 -5.12 -10.42
N ASN A 196 -4.90 -5.90 -11.44
CA ASN A 196 -5.09 -7.34 -11.46
C ASN A 196 -3.74 -8.01 -11.67
N ARG A 197 -3.30 -8.82 -10.70
CA ARG A 197 -2.01 -9.51 -10.77
C ARG A 197 -1.85 -10.46 -11.96
N LEU A 198 -2.96 -10.99 -12.47
CA LEU A 198 -2.98 -11.90 -13.62
C LEU A 198 -3.12 -11.16 -14.95
N GLY A 199 -3.55 -9.90 -14.90
CA GLY A 199 -3.81 -9.07 -16.08
C GLY A 199 -2.54 -8.75 -16.86
N ASN A 200 -2.65 -8.81 -18.19
CA ASN A 200 -1.69 -8.21 -19.09
C ASN A 200 -2.21 -6.82 -19.46
N TYR A 201 -1.49 -5.80 -19.06
CA TYR A 201 -1.86 -4.42 -19.36
C TYR A 201 -1.28 -3.98 -20.70
N LYS A 202 -2.01 -3.18 -21.44
CA LYS A 202 -1.42 -2.32 -22.47
C LYS A 202 -0.98 -1.01 -21.80
N ALA A 203 0.11 -0.42 -22.27
CA ALA A 203 0.59 0.84 -21.71
C ALA A 203 -0.44 1.99 -21.87
N SER A 204 -1.28 1.92 -22.92
CA SER A 204 -2.39 2.84 -23.15
C SER A 204 -3.51 2.74 -22.12
N ASP A 205 -3.65 1.60 -21.45
CA ASP A 205 -4.74 1.33 -20.53
C ASP A 205 -4.43 1.82 -19.10
N ILE A 206 -3.15 2.20 -18.86
CA ILE A 206 -2.67 2.67 -17.57
C ILE A 206 -2.52 4.19 -17.61
N LYS A 207 -3.36 4.86 -16.85
CA LYS A 207 -3.41 6.32 -16.71
C LYS A 207 -2.36 6.85 -15.73
#